data_833b897f323781ea88fcd8301db15725
#
_entry.id   833b897f323781ea88fcd8301db15725
#
_cell.length_a   1.000
_cell.length_b   1.000
_cell.length_c   1.000
_cell.angle_alpha   90.00
_cell.angle_beta   90.00
_cell.angle_gamma   90.00
#
_symmetry.space_group_name_H-M   'P 1'
#
loop_
_entity.id
_entity.type
_entity.pdbx_description
1 polymer ?
#
loop_
_entity_poly.entity_id
_entity_poly.type
_entity_poly.pdbx_seq_one_letter_code
_entity_poly.pdbx_strand_id
1 'polypeptide(L)'
;MADDPSRAPARRNLDRSLGDGGMPLLAELGLSFDGYGEGWSSAAWLPTDLACNPAGIVQGGVYGAVHDAAMNFAVNSALERGDRAATLDVQYQTRRAAKAGDRLRVLGEVTQLTRQIAYVESVVRGDDDRVVSQASATFLLRRREGEPE
;
A
#
# COMPACT_ATOMS: atom_id res chain seq x y z
N MET A 1 -8.80 -3.22 -15.85
CA MET A 1 -7.40 -3.17 -16.19
C MET A 1 -6.74 -2.02 -15.50
N ALA A 2 -5.56 -2.24 -14.98
CA ALA A 2 -4.87 -1.19 -14.26
C ALA A 2 -4.47 -0.08 -15.21
N ASP A 3 -4.50 1.15 -14.73
CA ASP A 3 -4.02 2.26 -15.52
C ASP A 3 -2.52 2.17 -15.70
N ASP A 4 -2.05 2.66 -16.81
CA ASP A 4 -0.63 2.75 -17.07
C ASP A 4 -0.06 3.84 -16.14
N PRO A 5 0.85 3.50 -15.24
CA PRO A 5 1.38 4.48 -14.31
C PRO A 5 2.04 5.68 -14.98
N SER A 6 2.61 5.48 -16.17
CA SER A 6 3.26 6.58 -16.85
C SER A 6 2.26 7.62 -17.35
N ARG A 7 1.00 7.26 -17.40
CA ARG A 7 -0.07 8.15 -17.84
C ARG A 7 -0.86 8.72 -16.68
N ALA A 8 -0.48 8.38 -15.47
CA ALA A 8 -1.19 8.88 -14.31
C ALA A 8 -1.05 10.40 -14.23
N PRO A 9 -2.00 11.06 -13.62
CA PRO A 9 -1.98 12.52 -13.58
C PRO A 9 -0.75 13.09 -12.92
N ALA A 10 -0.35 14.25 -13.35
CA ALA A 10 0.83 14.90 -12.80
C ALA A 10 0.65 15.29 -11.34
N ARG A 11 -0.55 15.26 -10.83
CA ARG A 11 -0.81 15.66 -9.45
C ARG A 11 -0.34 14.66 -8.43
N ARG A 12 -0.07 13.46 -8.86
CA ARG A 12 0.26 12.44 -7.90
C ARG A 12 1.65 12.62 -7.33
N ASN A 13 1.86 12.04 -6.19
CA ASN A 13 3.12 12.12 -5.49
C ASN A 13 4.00 10.90 -5.71
N LEU A 14 3.72 10.11 -6.75
CA LEU A 14 4.31 8.78 -6.89
C LEU A 14 5.08 8.56 -8.17
N ASP A 15 5.49 9.63 -8.85
CA ASP A 15 6.09 9.50 -10.17
C ASP A 15 7.30 8.57 -10.21
N ARG A 16 7.99 8.41 -9.11
CA ARG A 16 9.20 7.60 -9.09
C ARG A 16 9.15 6.55 -8.00
N SER A 17 7.95 6.13 -7.63
CA SER A 17 7.79 5.32 -6.44
C SER A 17 7.42 3.87 -6.69
N LEU A 18 7.43 3.43 -7.93
CA LEU A 18 7.24 2.01 -8.17
C LEU A 18 8.44 1.24 -7.60
N GLY A 19 8.31 -0.05 -7.47
CA GLY A 19 9.31 -0.84 -6.80
C GLY A 19 9.10 -0.74 -5.30
N ASP A 20 10.12 -0.31 -4.58
CA ASP A 20 10.03 -0.25 -3.12
C ASP A 20 9.30 1.00 -2.62
N GLY A 21 8.73 1.78 -3.52
CA GLY A 21 8.01 2.97 -3.12
C GLY A 21 8.90 4.03 -2.52
N GLY A 22 10.21 3.93 -2.73
CA GLY A 22 11.16 4.86 -2.13
C GLY A 22 11.49 4.51 -0.69
N MET A 23 11.08 3.34 -0.22
CA MET A 23 11.28 2.93 1.16
C MET A 23 12.03 1.59 1.19
N PRO A 24 13.34 1.60 1.44
CA PRO A 24 14.14 0.36 1.35
C PRO A 24 13.63 -0.79 2.21
N LEU A 25 12.98 -0.48 3.32
CA LEU A 25 12.41 -1.53 4.16
C LEU A 25 11.48 -2.45 3.37
N LEU A 26 10.70 -1.87 2.46
CA LEU A 26 9.73 -2.67 1.72
C LEU A 26 10.42 -3.65 0.79
N ALA A 27 11.51 -3.23 0.16
CA ALA A 27 12.30 -4.15 -0.66
C ALA A 27 12.87 -5.28 0.20
N GLU A 28 13.32 -4.96 1.41
CA GLU A 28 13.85 -5.97 2.31
C GLU A 28 12.78 -6.98 2.72
N LEU A 29 11.54 -6.55 2.78
CA LEU A 29 10.43 -7.45 3.09
C LEU A 29 9.93 -8.22 1.87
N GLY A 30 10.40 -7.85 0.69
CA GLY A 30 10.01 -8.52 -0.55
C GLY A 30 8.85 -7.89 -1.28
N LEU A 31 8.47 -6.68 -0.91
CA LEU A 31 7.33 -5.98 -1.53
C LEU A 31 7.81 -5.11 -2.67
N SER A 32 7.11 -5.17 -3.78
CA SER A 32 7.45 -4.35 -4.94
C SER A 32 6.16 -3.86 -5.60
N PHE A 33 5.98 -2.55 -5.62
CA PHE A 33 4.83 -1.95 -6.27
C PHE A 33 4.99 -2.05 -7.78
N ASP A 34 3.94 -2.46 -8.46
CA ASP A 34 3.99 -2.65 -9.90
C ASP A 34 2.86 -1.91 -10.63
N GLY A 35 2.03 -1.18 -9.91
CA GLY A 35 0.98 -0.42 -10.58
C GLY A 35 0.25 0.50 -9.63
N TYR A 36 -0.37 1.52 -10.18
CA TYR A 36 -1.24 2.41 -9.45
C TYR A 36 -2.07 3.22 -10.43
N GLY A 37 -3.16 3.73 -9.92
CA GLY A 37 -3.99 4.69 -10.63
C GLY A 37 -4.59 5.61 -9.57
N GLU A 38 -5.53 6.43 -9.95
CA GLU A 38 -6.09 7.37 -9.01
C GLU A 38 -6.85 6.62 -7.92
N GLY A 39 -6.30 6.60 -6.72
CA GLY A 39 -6.94 5.99 -5.56
C GLY A 39 -6.69 4.50 -5.39
N TRP A 40 -5.77 3.91 -6.12
CA TRP A 40 -5.46 2.50 -5.92
C TRP A 40 -3.97 2.23 -6.16
N SER A 41 -3.50 1.13 -5.60
CA SER A 41 -2.14 0.66 -5.81
C SER A 41 -2.14 -0.86 -5.87
N SER A 42 -1.14 -1.41 -6.54
CA SER A 42 -0.95 -2.85 -6.55
C SER A 42 0.52 -3.17 -6.38
N ALA A 43 0.79 -4.33 -5.80
CA ALA A 43 2.16 -4.75 -5.55
C ALA A 43 2.23 -6.27 -5.57
N ALA A 44 3.40 -6.76 -5.92
CA ALA A 44 3.76 -8.16 -5.76
C ALA A 44 4.50 -8.27 -4.43
N TRP A 45 4.22 -9.30 -3.67
CA TRP A 45 4.91 -9.50 -2.41
C TRP A 45 5.37 -10.94 -2.32
N LEU A 46 6.69 -11.10 -2.34
CA LEU A 46 7.33 -12.40 -2.12
C LEU A 46 8.07 -12.27 -0.79
N PRO A 47 7.45 -12.66 0.31
CA PRO A 47 8.07 -12.44 1.62
C PRO A 47 9.48 -13.03 1.66
N THR A 48 10.39 -12.24 2.22
CA THR A 48 11.78 -12.68 2.42
C THR A 48 11.91 -13.30 3.79
N ASP A 49 13.05 -13.93 4.04
CA ASP A 49 13.30 -14.50 5.35
C ASP A 49 13.23 -13.42 6.43
N LEU A 50 13.61 -12.19 6.11
CA LEU A 50 13.55 -11.09 7.05
C LEU A 50 12.12 -10.83 7.54
N ALA A 51 11.13 -11.14 6.72
CA ALA A 51 9.73 -10.92 7.07
C ALA A 51 9.19 -12.02 7.98
N CYS A 52 9.95 -13.08 8.22
CA CYS A 52 9.44 -14.27 8.87
C CYS A 52 9.93 -14.42 10.29
N ASN A 53 9.16 -15.12 11.09
CA ASN A 53 9.52 -15.46 12.45
C ASN A 53 10.33 -16.79 12.45
N PRO A 54 10.80 -17.23 13.62
CA PRO A 54 11.59 -18.47 13.66
C PRO A 54 10.89 -19.72 13.13
N ALA A 55 9.56 -19.70 13.06
CA ALA A 55 8.82 -20.84 12.52
C ALA A 55 8.79 -20.80 10.97
N GLY A 56 9.35 -19.77 10.36
CA GLY A 56 9.39 -19.68 8.91
C GLY A 56 8.15 -19.11 8.27
N ILE A 57 7.25 -18.55 9.06
CA ILE A 57 6.05 -17.93 8.53
C ILE A 57 6.12 -16.43 8.78
N VAL A 58 5.42 -15.67 7.95
CA VAL A 58 5.43 -14.23 8.01
C VAL A 58 4.96 -13.78 9.38
N GLN A 59 5.76 -12.92 10.02
CA GLN A 59 5.43 -12.40 11.33
C GLN A 59 4.21 -11.48 11.23
N GLY A 60 3.30 -11.61 12.21
CA GLY A 60 2.03 -10.89 12.14
C GLY A 60 2.17 -9.38 11.96
N GLY A 61 3.13 -8.77 12.63
CA GLY A 61 3.30 -7.31 12.52
C GLY A 61 3.79 -6.85 11.15
N VAL A 62 4.39 -7.75 10.36
CA VAL A 62 4.86 -7.41 9.03
C VAL A 62 3.68 -7.09 8.11
N TYR A 63 2.55 -7.77 8.30
CA TYR A 63 1.36 -7.45 7.51
C TYR A 63 0.93 -6.00 7.72
N GLY A 64 1.08 -5.49 8.93
CA GLY A 64 0.75 -4.09 9.19
C GLY A 64 1.58 -3.15 8.34
N ALA A 65 2.88 -3.42 8.24
CA ALA A 65 3.76 -2.59 7.41
C ALA A 65 3.39 -2.67 5.94
N VAL A 66 3.06 -3.87 5.46
CA VAL A 66 2.71 -4.07 4.05
C VAL A 66 1.38 -3.40 3.72
N HIS A 67 0.38 -3.61 4.56
CA HIS A 67 -0.92 -2.96 4.36
C HIS A 67 -0.80 -1.45 4.40
N ASP A 68 -0.08 -0.93 5.41
CA ASP A 68 0.08 0.51 5.54
C ASP A 68 0.73 1.09 4.30
N ALA A 69 1.76 0.43 3.80
CA ALA A 69 2.44 0.90 2.60
C ALA A 69 1.51 0.92 1.38
N ALA A 70 0.74 -0.16 1.19
CA ALA A 70 -0.16 -0.25 0.05
C ALA A 70 -1.25 0.82 0.13
N MET A 71 -1.78 1.04 1.32
CA MET A 71 -2.83 2.03 1.50
C MET A 71 -2.30 3.44 1.38
N ASN A 72 -1.11 3.70 1.92
CA ASN A 72 -0.48 5.00 1.78
C ASN A 72 -0.23 5.32 0.31
N PHE A 73 0.26 4.33 -0.44
CA PHE A 73 0.52 4.50 -1.86
C PHE A 73 -0.79 4.82 -2.60
N ALA A 74 -1.87 4.13 -2.26
CA ALA A 74 -3.17 4.38 -2.89
C ALA A 74 -3.67 5.79 -2.60
N VAL A 75 -3.51 6.24 -1.34
CA VAL A 75 -3.93 7.60 -0.98
C VAL A 75 -3.13 8.63 -1.76
N ASN A 76 -1.81 8.45 -1.80
CA ASN A 76 -0.96 9.41 -2.49
C ASN A 76 -1.25 9.47 -3.98
N SER A 77 -1.70 8.36 -4.57
CA SER A 77 -2.05 8.37 -5.99
C SER A 77 -3.27 9.23 -6.28
N ALA A 78 -4.04 9.56 -5.26
CA ALA A 78 -5.24 10.40 -5.41
C ALA A 78 -5.00 11.84 -4.99
N LEU A 79 -3.80 12.17 -4.52
CA LEU A 79 -3.50 13.49 -4.00
C LEU A 79 -2.79 14.34 -5.03
N GLU A 80 -2.89 15.65 -4.84
CA GLU A 80 -2.17 16.60 -5.67
C GLU A 80 -0.71 16.65 -5.23
N ARG A 81 0.13 17.10 -6.13
CA ARG A 81 1.53 17.26 -5.79
C ARG A 81 1.67 18.24 -4.62
N GLY A 82 2.39 17.82 -3.61
CA GLY A 82 2.60 18.65 -2.42
C GLY A 82 1.64 18.36 -1.28
N ASP A 83 0.56 17.66 -1.55
CA ASP A 83 -0.31 17.20 -0.46
C ASP A 83 0.39 16.11 0.32
N ARG A 84 0.02 15.96 1.57
CA ARG A 84 0.61 14.93 2.43
C ARG A 84 -0.47 14.12 3.10
N ALA A 85 -0.13 12.88 3.40
CA ALA A 85 -1.02 11.98 4.10
C ALA A 85 -0.24 11.33 5.24
N ALA A 86 -0.90 11.23 6.40
CA ALA A 86 -0.32 10.59 7.56
C ALA A 86 -1.29 9.53 8.07
N THR A 87 -0.78 8.35 8.34
CA THR A 87 -1.60 7.26 8.86
C THR A 87 -2.09 7.62 10.25
N LEU A 88 -3.39 7.56 10.46
CA LEU A 88 -3.98 7.73 11.79
C LEU A 88 -4.12 6.39 12.49
N ASP A 89 -4.63 5.39 11.79
CA ASP A 89 -4.72 4.05 12.35
C ASP A 89 -4.76 3.04 11.22
N VAL A 90 -4.41 1.81 11.54
CA VAL A 90 -4.52 0.68 10.63
C VAL A 90 -5.05 -0.48 11.45
N GLN A 91 -6.09 -1.12 10.94
CA GLN A 91 -6.61 -2.34 11.52
C GLN A 91 -6.51 -3.43 10.49
N TYR A 92 -5.94 -4.56 10.85
CA TYR A 92 -5.85 -5.65 9.91
C TYR A 92 -6.08 -6.98 10.58
N GLN A 93 -6.45 -7.94 9.77
CA GLN A 93 -6.76 -9.28 10.24
C GLN A 93 -6.15 -10.25 9.25
N THR A 94 -5.31 -11.14 9.76
CA THR A 94 -4.67 -12.15 8.94
C THR A 94 -5.42 -13.46 9.13
N ARG A 95 -5.78 -14.08 8.02
CA ARG A 95 -6.63 -15.27 8.03
C ARG A 95 -5.90 -16.54 7.68
N ARG A 96 -4.74 -16.43 7.02
CA ARG A 96 -3.99 -17.58 6.57
C ARG A 96 -2.52 -17.32 6.76
N ALA A 97 -1.77 -18.36 7.08
CA ALA A 97 -0.33 -18.23 7.20
C ALA A 97 0.29 -18.11 5.80
N ALA A 98 1.35 -17.32 5.71
CA ALA A 98 2.17 -17.23 4.52
C ALA A 98 3.61 -17.45 4.95
N LYS A 99 4.44 -17.88 4.01
CA LYS A 99 5.83 -18.17 4.32
C LYS A 99 6.74 -17.55 3.27
N ALA A 100 8.03 -17.56 3.55
CA ALA A 100 9.01 -16.98 2.63
C ALA A 100 8.85 -17.61 1.26
N GLY A 101 8.89 -16.77 0.23
CA GLY A 101 8.81 -17.23 -1.14
C GLY A 101 7.41 -17.44 -1.69
N ASP A 102 6.37 -17.36 -0.85
CA ASP A 102 5.02 -17.43 -1.37
C ASP A 102 4.76 -16.26 -2.31
N ARG A 103 3.90 -16.48 -3.30
CA ARG A 103 3.56 -15.43 -4.25
C ARG A 103 2.27 -14.78 -3.81
N LEU A 104 2.39 -13.55 -3.36
CA LEU A 104 1.24 -12.82 -2.86
C LEU A 104 1.05 -11.55 -3.68
N ARG A 105 -0.20 -11.10 -3.73
CA ARG A 105 -0.56 -9.84 -4.37
C ARG A 105 -1.18 -8.93 -3.32
N VAL A 106 -0.82 -7.67 -3.37
CA VAL A 106 -1.35 -6.68 -2.43
C VAL A 106 -2.04 -5.60 -3.24
N LEU A 107 -3.24 -5.24 -2.82
CA LEU A 107 -4.01 -4.20 -3.48
C LEU A 107 -4.47 -3.22 -2.43
N GLY A 108 -4.25 -1.93 -2.66
CA GLY A 108 -4.75 -0.87 -1.80
C GLY A 108 -5.76 -0.03 -2.58
N GLU A 109 -6.79 0.45 -1.90
CA GLU A 109 -7.85 1.18 -2.57
C GLU A 109 -8.48 2.19 -1.64
N VAL A 110 -8.55 3.45 -2.08
CA VAL A 110 -9.26 4.49 -1.35
C VAL A 110 -10.74 4.26 -1.54
N THR A 111 -11.47 4.14 -0.44
CA THR A 111 -12.92 3.93 -0.52
C THR A 111 -13.67 5.24 -0.40
N GLN A 112 -13.09 6.23 0.25
CA GLN A 112 -13.70 7.55 0.35
C GLN A 112 -12.62 8.57 0.62
N LEU A 113 -12.68 9.67 -0.10
CA LEU A 113 -11.71 10.75 0.04
C LEU A 113 -12.45 12.02 0.37
N THR A 114 -12.14 12.62 1.52
CA THR A 114 -12.68 13.92 1.87
C THR A 114 -11.53 14.93 1.86
N ARG A 115 -11.82 16.15 2.27
CA ARG A 115 -10.77 17.15 2.28
C ARG A 115 -9.67 16.80 3.29
N GLN A 116 -10.02 16.23 4.41
CA GLN A 116 -9.07 16.02 5.49
C GLN A 116 -8.80 14.55 5.82
N ILE A 117 -9.64 13.65 5.35
CA ILE A 117 -9.53 12.24 5.72
C ILE A 117 -9.65 11.38 4.48
N ALA A 118 -8.82 10.35 4.40
CA ALA A 118 -8.99 9.29 3.42
C ALA A 118 -9.30 8.00 4.15
N TYR A 119 -10.32 7.29 3.66
CA TYR A 119 -10.68 5.95 4.14
C TYR A 119 -10.18 4.97 3.10
N VAL A 120 -9.44 3.97 3.54
CA VAL A 120 -8.68 3.11 2.62
C VAL A 120 -8.78 1.67 3.06
N GLU A 121 -8.74 0.77 2.10
CA GLU A 121 -8.72 -0.66 2.37
C GLU A 121 -7.57 -1.30 1.63
N SER A 122 -7.14 -2.46 2.11
CA SER A 122 -6.07 -3.21 1.49
C SER A 122 -6.31 -4.68 1.69
N VAL A 123 -5.92 -5.47 0.69
CA VAL A 123 -6.06 -6.93 0.77
C VAL A 123 -4.79 -7.57 0.24
N VAL A 124 -4.37 -8.64 0.92
CA VAL A 124 -3.30 -9.51 0.47
C VAL A 124 -3.93 -10.82 0.07
N ARG A 125 -3.68 -11.26 -1.16
CA ARG A 125 -4.20 -12.52 -1.67
C ARG A 125 -3.07 -13.42 -2.08
N GLY A 126 -3.31 -14.72 -1.95
CA GLY A 126 -2.37 -15.72 -2.41
C GLY A 126 -2.53 -16.01 -3.90
N ASP A 127 -1.69 -16.91 -4.38
CA ASP A 127 -1.71 -17.35 -5.77
C ASP A 127 -3.06 -17.96 -6.15
N ASP A 128 -3.74 -18.55 -5.17
CA ASP A 128 -5.06 -19.16 -5.36
C ASP A 128 -6.17 -18.12 -5.24
N ASP A 129 -5.81 -16.84 -5.19
CA ASP A 129 -6.74 -15.72 -5.09
C ASP A 129 -7.50 -15.68 -3.76
N ARG A 130 -7.10 -16.46 -2.78
CA ARG A 130 -7.76 -16.44 -1.47
C ARG A 130 -7.15 -15.36 -0.60
N VAL A 131 -7.98 -14.78 0.24
CA VAL A 131 -7.54 -13.70 1.12
C VAL A 131 -6.60 -14.27 2.18
N VAL A 132 -5.42 -13.68 2.27
CA VAL A 132 -4.46 -13.99 3.33
C VAL A 132 -4.62 -12.99 4.47
N SER A 133 -4.79 -11.71 4.15
CA SER A 133 -4.91 -10.66 5.15
C SER A 133 -5.68 -9.50 4.54
N GLN A 134 -6.43 -8.78 5.37
CA GLN A 134 -7.12 -7.60 4.90
C GLN A 134 -7.07 -6.53 5.96
N ALA A 135 -7.15 -5.27 5.52
CA ALA A 135 -6.97 -4.12 6.39
C ALA A 135 -7.87 -2.98 5.98
N SER A 136 -8.10 -2.10 6.93
CA SER A 136 -8.69 -0.80 6.68
C SER A 136 -7.91 0.24 7.48
N ALA A 137 -7.93 1.47 7.01
CA ALA A 137 -7.17 2.53 7.64
C ALA A 137 -7.82 3.87 7.37
N THR A 138 -7.47 4.83 8.22
CA THR A 138 -7.79 6.22 7.96
C THR A 138 -6.49 7.00 7.93
N PHE A 139 -6.45 7.98 7.03
CA PHE A 139 -5.29 8.85 6.86
C PHE A 139 -5.73 10.28 7.03
N LEU A 140 -4.92 11.05 7.75
CA LEU A 140 -5.12 12.49 7.84
C LEU A 140 -4.46 13.13 6.64
N LEU A 141 -5.19 13.99 5.95
CA LEU A 141 -4.68 14.66 4.77
C LEU A 141 -4.33 16.09 5.11
N ARG A 142 -3.18 16.53 4.63
CA ARG A 142 -2.78 17.91 4.74
C ARG A 142 -2.61 18.42 3.34
N ARG A 143 -3.57 19.23 2.90
CA ARG A 143 -3.56 19.74 1.55
C ARG A 143 -2.51 20.84 1.44
N ARG A 144 -1.85 20.87 0.30
CA ARG A 144 -0.90 21.92 0.04
C ARG A 144 -1.64 23.23 0.03
N GLU A 145 -1.15 24.20 0.82
CA GLU A 145 -1.75 25.45 0.74
C GLU A 145 -0.89 26.32 -0.04
N GLY A 146 -1.09 27.45 0.02
CA GLY A 146 -0.23 28.24 -0.59
C GLY A 146 -0.63 28.70 -1.85
N GLU A 147 -1.29 28.04 -2.56
CA GLU A 147 -1.72 28.60 -3.62
C GLU A 147 -2.77 29.37 -3.13
N PRO A 148 -2.52 30.56 -2.75
CA PRO A 148 -3.58 31.35 -2.38
C PRO A 148 -4.35 31.23 -3.56
N GLU A 149 -5.27 30.66 -3.38
CA GLU A 149 -5.98 30.41 -4.47
C GLU A 149 -6.50 31.60 -4.98
#